data_69653db832c52e64d79d8fb64447a07a
#
_entry.id   69653db832c52e64d79d8fb64447a07a
#
_cell.length_a   1.000
_cell.length_b   1.000
_cell.length_c   1.000
_cell.angle_alpha   90.00
_cell.angle_beta   90.00
_cell.angle_gamma   90.00
#
_symmetry.space_group_name_H-M   'P 1'
#
loop_
_entity.id
_entity.type
_entity.pdbx_description
1 polymer ?
#
loop_
_entity_poly.entity_id
_entity_poly.type
_entity_poly.pdbx_seq_one_letter_code
_entity_poly.pdbx_strand_id
1 'polypeptide(L)'
;EKPVVYDDIDGLDYEAISDSNPDVILAAYSGITQEEYDLLSQIAPVVAYPKNAWQTLWREQITMDATAMGKQAEGEKLVKDLDALIKEKTANYTDLKGKTAVFCYFNPADLGKFYIYLPTDPRAAYLTDLGLSFPESISKLGADSFSIEISAENIDVLKDADILVAYGNDDLLKALQSDALLGTVPAVKNGAV
;
A
#
# COMPACT_ATOMS: atom_id res chain seq x y z
N GLU A 1 17.48 23.80 1.20
CA GLU A 1 16.26 24.27 1.89
C GLU A 1 15.51 23.08 2.46
N LYS A 2 14.91 23.24 3.65
CA LYS A 2 14.04 22.21 4.18
C LYS A 2 12.66 22.35 3.52
N PRO A 3 11.98 21.23 3.17
CA PRO A 3 10.60 21.31 2.69
C PRO A 3 9.71 21.87 3.80
N VAL A 4 8.68 22.62 3.41
CA VAL A 4 7.59 23.00 4.31
C VAL A 4 6.73 21.77 4.53
N VAL A 5 6.42 21.49 5.79
CA VAL A 5 5.56 20.35 6.17
C VAL A 5 4.27 20.92 6.75
N TYR A 6 3.15 20.49 6.22
CA TYR A 6 1.83 20.86 6.71
C TYR A 6 1.25 19.72 7.55
N ASP A 7 0.46 20.08 8.57
CA ASP A 7 -0.35 19.14 9.32
C ASP A 7 -1.73 19.03 8.62
N ASP A 8 -2.18 17.80 8.41
CA ASP A 8 -3.45 17.50 7.74
C ASP A 8 -4.44 16.73 8.65
N ILE A 9 -4.17 16.68 9.96
CA ILE A 9 -5.02 15.96 10.94
C ILE A 9 -6.45 16.49 10.93
N ASP A 10 -6.60 17.81 10.83
CA ASP A 10 -7.91 18.48 10.79
C ASP A 10 -8.38 18.80 9.35
N GLY A 11 -7.73 18.23 8.33
CA GLY A 11 -7.97 18.49 6.91
C GLY A 11 -6.86 19.29 6.24
N LEU A 12 -7.01 19.53 4.93
CA LEU A 12 -5.99 20.24 4.15
C LEU A 12 -5.98 21.73 4.48
N ASP A 13 -4.80 22.26 4.80
CA ASP A 13 -4.58 23.71 4.98
C ASP A 13 -4.36 24.37 3.61
N TYR A 14 -5.46 24.79 2.97
CA TYR A 14 -5.43 25.41 1.64
C TYR A 14 -4.70 26.76 1.64
N GLU A 15 -4.72 27.51 2.75
CA GLU A 15 -4.02 28.79 2.87
C GLU A 15 -2.51 28.55 2.86
N ALA A 16 -2.02 27.63 3.69
CA ALA A 16 -0.62 27.27 3.74
C ALA A 16 -0.12 26.64 2.42
N ILE A 17 -0.95 25.81 1.75
CA ILE A 17 -0.63 25.27 0.43
C ILE A 17 -0.51 26.41 -0.59
N SER A 18 -1.46 27.37 -0.62
CA SER A 18 -1.44 28.51 -1.50
C SER A 18 -0.23 29.42 -1.27
N ASP A 19 0.13 29.66 -0.01
CA ASP A 19 1.29 30.47 0.38
C ASP A 19 2.62 29.85 -0.08
N SER A 20 2.67 28.54 -0.26
CA SER A 20 3.84 27.87 -0.82
C SER A 20 4.05 28.13 -2.32
N ASN A 21 3.06 28.73 -2.98
CA ASN A 21 3.05 29.09 -4.40
C ASN A 21 3.49 27.90 -5.31
N PRO A 22 2.80 26.77 -5.27
CA PRO A 22 3.20 25.58 -6.02
C PRO A 22 2.93 25.74 -7.52
N ASP A 23 3.83 25.21 -8.37
CA ASP A 23 3.61 25.11 -9.81
C ASP A 23 2.72 23.91 -10.17
N VAL A 24 2.70 22.88 -9.33
CA VAL A 24 1.89 21.67 -9.48
C VAL A 24 1.66 21.02 -8.12
N ILE A 25 0.51 20.38 -7.93
CA ILE A 25 0.16 19.58 -6.76
C ILE A 25 0.12 18.12 -7.16
N LEU A 26 0.99 17.29 -6.57
CA LEU A 26 1.09 15.87 -6.84
C LEU A 26 0.26 15.09 -5.82
N ALA A 27 -0.85 14.53 -6.26
CA ALA A 27 -1.80 13.75 -5.48
C ALA A 27 -2.15 12.41 -6.16
N ALA A 28 -1.23 11.90 -7.00
CA ALA A 28 -1.42 10.65 -7.74
C ALA A 28 -1.64 9.43 -6.83
N TYR A 29 -1.08 9.46 -5.61
CA TYR A 29 -1.37 8.49 -4.55
C TYR A 29 -1.91 9.23 -3.33
N SER A 30 -3.22 9.40 -3.30
CA SER A 30 -3.92 10.13 -2.26
C SER A 30 -5.35 9.61 -2.09
N GLY A 31 -6.04 10.16 -1.11
CA GLY A 31 -7.47 9.96 -0.89
C GLY A 31 -8.28 11.24 -1.05
N ILE A 32 -7.76 12.25 -1.79
CA ILE A 32 -8.47 13.51 -1.96
C ILE A 32 -9.86 13.28 -2.57
N THR A 33 -10.84 13.98 -2.02
CA THR A 33 -12.21 14.00 -2.53
C THR A 33 -12.32 14.90 -3.77
N GLN A 34 -13.45 14.82 -4.47
CA GLN A 34 -13.73 15.75 -5.58
C GLN A 34 -13.74 17.22 -5.11
N GLU A 35 -14.29 17.49 -3.92
CA GLU A 35 -14.31 18.84 -3.34
C GLU A 35 -12.89 19.34 -3.06
N GLU A 36 -12.04 18.52 -2.45
CA GLU A 36 -10.63 18.88 -2.22
C GLU A 36 -9.87 19.08 -3.52
N TYR A 37 -10.10 18.22 -4.53
CA TYR A 37 -9.54 18.40 -5.87
C TYR A 37 -9.94 19.76 -6.47
N ASP A 38 -11.22 20.14 -6.39
CA ASP A 38 -11.75 21.39 -6.95
C ASP A 38 -11.13 22.60 -6.24
N LEU A 39 -10.95 22.54 -4.92
CA LEU A 39 -10.30 23.58 -4.14
C LEU A 39 -8.80 23.69 -4.44
N LEU A 40 -8.08 22.58 -4.44
CA LEU A 40 -6.66 22.53 -4.79
C LEU A 40 -6.40 23.04 -6.22
N SER A 41 -7.29 22.72 -7.16
CA SER A 41 -7.18 23.14 -8.56
C SER A 41 -7.32 24.66 -8.75
N GLN A 42 -7.83 25.39 -7.76
CA GLN A 42 -7.84 26.86 -7.76
C GLN A 42 -6.46 27.45 -7.40
N ILE A 43 -5.60 26.65 -6.76
CA ILE A 43 -4.25 27.05 -6.36
C ILE A 43 -3.25 26.74 -7.48
N ALA A 44 -3.21 25.48 -7.95
CA ALA A 44 -2.32 25.01 -9.00
C ALA A 44 -2.89 23.76 -9.71
N PRO A 45 -2.35 23.37 -10.89
CA PRO A 45 -2.72 22.10 -11.52
C PRO A 45 -2.51 20.90 -10.57
N VAL A 46 -3.50 20.01 -10.48
CA VAL A 46 -3.49 18.85 -9.59
C VAL A 46 -3.37 17.56 -10.39
N VAL A 47 -2.43 16.70 -10.02
CA VAL A 47 -2.31 15.33 -10.52
C VAL A 47 -2.98 14.41 -9.51
N ALA A 48 -4.25 14.08 -9.73
CA ALA A 48 -5.02 13.17 -8.87
C ALA A 48 -4.84 11.69 -9.27
N TYR A 49 -5.24 10.77 -8.39
CA TYR A 49 -5.27 9.35 -8.70
C TYR A 49 -6.23 9.04 -9.88
N PRO A 50 -5.89 8.05 -10.75
CA PRO A 50 -6.62 7.88 -12.02
C PRO A 50 -7.95 7.14 -11.89
N LYS A 51 -8.16 6.35 -10.82
CA LYS A 51 -9.35 5.51 -10.63
C LYS A 51 -9.93 5.62 -9.23
N ASN A 52 -9.31 4.99 -8.27
CA ASN A 52 -9.77 4.92 -6.88
C ASN A 52 -8.69 5.45 -5.94
N ALA A 53 -9.12 6.06 -4.85
CA ALA A 53 -8.24 6.55 -3.79
C ALA A 53 -7.32 5.43 -3.27
N TRP A 54 -6.04 5.76 -3.06
CA TRP A 54 -5.02 4.87 -2.49
C TRP A 54 -4.70 3.61 -3.31
N GLN A 55 -5.05 3.57 -4.60
CA GLN A 55 -4.86 2.39 -5.47
C GLN A 55 -3.92 2.63 -6.66
N THR A 56 -3.25 3.76 -6.75
CA THR A 56 -2.26 4.02 -7.81
C THR A 56 -0.99 3.24 -7.52
N LEU A 57 -0.63 2.32 -8.41
CA LEU A 57 0.57 1.51 -8.25
C LEU A 57 1.82 2.36 -8.48
N TRP A 58 2.95 1.96 -7.88
CA TRP A 58 4.16 2.78 -7.83
C TRP A 58 4.73 3.15 -9.22
N ARG A 59 4.64 2.26 -10.22
CA ARG A 59 5.09 2.56 -11.60
C ARG A 59 4.22 3.64 -12.23
N GLU A 60 2.93 3.53 -12.06
CA GLU A 60 1.96 4.50 -12.56
C GLU A 60 2.13 5.85 -11.86
N GLN A 61 2.31 5.86 -10.53
CA GLN A 61 2.57 7.07 -9.76
C GLN A 61 3.84 7.78 -10.25
N ILE A 62 4.97 7.08 -10.39
CA ILE A 62 6.21 7.66 -10.92
C ILE A 62 5.98 8.28 -12.30
N THR A 63 5.26 7.58 -13.19
CA THR A 63 5.00 8.05 -14.55
C THR A 63 4.13 9.31 -14.56
N MET A 64 3.06 9.34 -13.74
CA MET A 64 2.16 10.48 -13.62
C MET A 64 2.89 11.70 -13.07
N ASP A 65 3.58 11.54 -11.95
CA ASP A 65 4.29 12.62 -11.27
C ASP A 65 5.43 13.18 -12.13
N ALA A 66 6.22 12.30 -12.76
CA ALA A 66 7.30 12.71 -13.67
C ALA A 66 6.76 13.46 -14.89
N THR A 67 5.65 13.00 -15.46
CA THR A 67 5.01 13.67 -16.61
C THR A 67 4.55 15.09 -16.21
N ALA A 68 3.91 15.23 -15.06
CA ALA A 68 3.46 16.53 -14.56
C ALA A 68 4.62 17.51 -14.31
N MET A 69 5.77 16.99 -13.90
CA MET A 69 6.98 17.80 -13.70
C MET A 69 7.78 18.05 -15.00
N GLY A 70 7.30 17.59 -16.16
CA GLY A 70 8.05 17.69 -17.42
C GLY A 70 9.29 16.80 -17.49
N LYS A 71 9.33 15.72 -16.69
CA LYS A 71 10.46 14.78 -16.53
C LYS A 71 10.10 13.36 -16.94
N GLN A 72 9.30 13.21 -18.00
CA GLN A 72 8.80 11.91 -18.42
C GLN A 72 9.92 10.89 -18.67
N ALA A 73 11.00 11.30 -19.38
CA ALA A 73 12.11 10.41 -19.70
C ALA A 73 12.87 9.91 -18.45
N GLU A 74 13.03 10.80 -17.45
CA GLU A 74 13.62 10.45 -16.15
C GLU A 74 12.73 9.50 -15.36
N GLY A 75 11.40 9.70 -15.39
CA GLY A 75 10.43 8.81 -14.78
C GLY A 75 10.45 7.41 -15.41
N GLU A 76 10.45 7.31 -16.74
CA GLU A 76 10.56 6.04 -17.46
C GLU A 76 11.87 5.31 -17.12
N LYS A 77 12.98 6.06 -17.05
CA LYS A 77 14.28 5.51 -16.64
C LYS A 77 14.24 5.00 -15.19
N LEU A 78 13.67 5.77 -14.27
CA LEU A 78 13.55 5.39 -12.87
C LEU A 78 12.76 4.08 -12.70
N VAL A 79 11.63 3.93 -13.41
CA VAL A 79 10.84 2.69 -13.39
C VAL A 79 11.69 1.50 -13.86
N LYS A 80 12.44 1.65 -14.98
CA LYS A 80 13.33 0.59 -15.48
C LYS A 80 14.44 0.23 -14.50
N ASP A 81 15.05 1.24 -13.88
CA ASP A 81 16.13 1.03 -12.92
C ASP A 81 15.62 0.30 -11.67
N LEU A 82 14.44 0.66 -11.18
CA LEU A 82 13.80 0.00 -10.03
C LEU A 82 13.37 -1.43 -10.37
N ASP A 83 12.80 -1.67 -11.55
CA ASP A 83 12.46 -3.02 -12.01
C ASP A 83 13.70 -3.92 -12.09
N ALA A 84 14.82 -3.38 -12.61
CA ALA A 84 16.08 -4.10 -12.66
C ALA A 84 16.63 -4.39 -11.26
N LEU A 85 16.52 -3.43 -10.34
CA LEU A 85 16.96 -3.58 -8.96
C LEU A 85 16.14 -4.64 -8.22
N ILE A 86 14.79 -4.61 -8.36
CA ILE A 86 13.89 -5.61 -7.76
C ILE A 86 14.28 -7.00 -8.27
N LYS A 87 14.45 -7.14 -9.58
CA LYS A 87 14.85 -8.42 -10.19
C LYS A 87 16.21 -8.91 -9.69
N GLU A 88 17.20 -8.01 -9.56
CA GLU A 88 18.51 -8.34 -9.00
C GLU A 88 18.40 -8.81 -7.55
N LYS A 89 17.69 -8.06 -6.71
CA LYS A 89 17.56 -8.36 -5.29
C LYS A 89 16.79 -9.65 -5.04
N THR A 90 15.75 -9.92 -5.81
CA THR A 90 14.92 -11.13 -5.67
C THR A 90 15.56 -12.38 -6.26
N ALA A 91 16.56 -12.25 -7.14
CA ALA A 91 17.21 -13.39 -7.81
C ALA A 91 17.78 -14.44 -6.84
N ASN A 92 18.24 -14.01 -5.66
CA ASN A 92 18.81 -14.88 -4.63
C ASN A 92 17.78 -15.47 -3.67
N TYR A 93 16.51 -15.09 -3.77
CA TYR A 93 15.43 -15.53 -2.90
C TYR A 93 14.47 -16.46 -3.64
N THR A 94 15.03 -17.54 -4.22
CA THR A 94 14.27 -18.50 -5.04
C THR A 94 13.13 -19.18 -4.28
N ASP A 95 13.24 -19.25 -2.95
CA ASP A 95 12.25 -19.85 -2.05
C ASP A 95 10.95 -19.02 -1.94
N LEU A 96 10.99 -17.75 -2.33
CA LEU A 96 9.79 -16.93 -2.42
C LEU A 96 8.92 -17.27 -3.63
N LYS A 97 9.54 -17.82 -4.67
CA LYS A 97 8.85 -18.10 -5.93
C LYS A 97 7.77 -19.17 -5.73
N GLY A 98 6.53 -18.80 -6.07
CA GLY A 98 5.38 -19.69 -5.94
C GLY A 98 4.78 -19.73 -4.54
N LYS A 99 5.32 -18.97 -3.58
CA LYS A 99 4.70 -18.76 -2.28
C LYS A 99 3.55 -17.77 -2.39
N THR A 100 2.57 -17.97 -1.51
CA THR A 100 1.46 -17.02 -1.36
C THR A 100 1.72 -16.08 -0.19
N ALA A 101 1.33 -14.81 -0.37
CA ALA A 101 1.46 -13.82 0.69
C ALA A 101 0.22 -12.93 0.79
N VAL A 102 -0.05 -12.45 2.00
CA VAL A 102 -1.13 -11.50 2.29
C VAL A 102 -0.57 -10.33 3.08
N PHE A 103 -0.87 -9.10 2.66
CA PHE A 103 -0.52 -7.92 3.41
C PHE A 103 -1.66 -7.57 4.37
N CYS A 104 -1.37 -7.48 5.66
CA CYS A 104 -2.34 -7.30 6.73
C CYS A 104 -2.01 -6.10 7.62
N TYR A 105 -3.02 -5.63 8.35
CA TYR A 105 -2.84 -4.77 9.51
C TYR A 105 -3.56 -5.39 10.71
N PHE A 106 -2.83 -5.60 11.78
CA PHE A 106 -3.34 -6.07 13.07
C PHE A 106 -3.16 -4.98 14.12
N ASN A 107 -4.21 -4.72 14.90
CA ASN A 107 -4.09 -3.87 16.08
C ASN A 107 -3.83 -4.77 17.31
N PRO A 108 -2.63 -4.73 17.93
CA PRO A 108 -2.33 -5.59 19.08
C PRO A 108 -3.24 -5.36 20.30
N ALA A 109 -3.90 -4.19 20.39
CA ALA A 109 -4.85 -3.87 21.45
C ALA A 109 -6.25 -4.45 21.19
N ASP A 110 -6.55 -4.84 19.94
CA ASP A 110 -7.82 -5.43 19.53
C ASP A 110 -7.61 -6.39 18.38
N LEU A 111 -7.38 -7.66 18.70
CA LEU A 111 -7.19 -8.73 17.73
C LEU A 111 -8.52 -9.39 17.30
N GLY A 112 -9.67 -8.89 17.75
CA GLY A 112 -10.99 -9.34 17.33
C GLY A 112 -11.30 -9.04 15.86
N LYS A 113 -10.49 -8.21 15.22
CA LYS A 113 -10.57 -7.87 13.81
C LYS A 113 -9.19 -7.50 13.26
N PHE A 114 -9.05 -7.60 11.94
CA PHE A 114 -7.84 -7.21 11.21
C PHE A 114 -8.21 -6.70 9.81
N TYR A 115 -7.24 -6.08 9.14
CA TYR A 115 -7.44 -5.59 7.79
C TYR A 115 -6.56 -6.38 6.82
N ILE A 116 -7.12 -6.69 5.66
CA ILE A 116 -6.39 -7.24 4.52
C ILE A 116 -6.28 -6.13 3.48
N TYR A 117 -5.05 -5.84 3.03
CA TYR A 117 -4.83 -4.98 1.87
C TYR A 117 -5.03 -5.78 0.60
N LEU A 118 -5.89 -5.28 -0.28
CA LEU A 118 -6.32 -5.99 -1.48
C LEU A 118 -5.26 -5.91 -2.59
N PRO A 119 -5.31 -6.77 -3.62
CA PRO A 119 -4.35 -6.75 -4.73
C PRO A 119 -4.25 -5.42 -5.49
N THR A 120 -5.25 -4.55 -5.35
CA THR A 120 -5.27 -3.19 -5.93
C THR A 120 -4.52 -2.16 -5.07
N ASP A 121 -4.18 -2.49 -3.83
CA ASP A 121 -3.35 -1.66 -2.97
C ASP A 121 -1.88 -1.77 -3.37
N PRO A 122 -1.13 -0.67 -3.54
CA PRO A 122 0.27 -0.72 -3.99
C PRO A 122 1.19 -1.49 -3.04
N ARG A 123 0.91 -1.54 -1.74
CA ARG A 123 1.69 -2.31 -0.76
C ARG A 123 1.52 -3.80 -0.96
N ALA A 124 0.26 -4.24 -1.15
CA ALA A 124 -0.04 -5.64 -1.45
C ALA A 124 0.46 -6.02 -2.86
N ALA A 125 0.19 -5.18 -3.88
CA ALA A 125 0.64 -5.42 -5.24
C ALA A 125 2.16 -5.59 -5.35
N TYR A 126 2.94 -4.86 -4.54
CA TYR A 126 4.40 -4.97 -4.51
C TYR A 126 4.90 -6.38 -4.15
N LEU A 127 4.12 -7.17 -3.40
CA LEU A 127 4.47 -8.56 -3.11
C LEU A 127 4.61 -9.40 -4.39
N THR A 128 3.86 -9.08 -5.44
CA THR A 128 3.97 -9.77 -6.74
C THR A 128 5.25 -9.41 -7.48
N ASP A 129 5.77 -8.20 -7.31
CA ASP A 129 7.08 -7.79 -7.84
C ASP A 129 8.22 -8.60 -7.20
N LEU A 130 8.02 -9.09 -5.98
CA LEU A 130 8.96 -9.95 -5.27
C LEU A 130 8.85 -11.44 -5.66
N GLY A 131 7.92 -11.79 -6.56
CA GLY A 131 7.70 -13.17 -7.03
C GLY A 131 6.70 -13.97 -6.21
N LEU A 132 5.99 -13.32 -5.28
CA LEU A 132 4.91 -13.89 -4.50
C LEU A 132 3.58 -13.84 -5.27
N SER A 133 2.60 -14.59 -4.83
CA SER A 133 1.23 -14.54 -5.35
C SER A 133 0.21 -14.37 -4.22
N PHE A 134 -1.01 -13.99 -4.55
CA PHE A 134 -2.09 -13.94 -3.56
C PHE A 134 -2.79 -15.31 -3.49
N PRO A 135 -3.23 -15.75 -2.28
CA PRO A 135 -4.17 -16.86 -2.18
C PRO A 135 -5.46 -16.58 -2.97
N GLU A 136 -6.11 -17.63 -3.47
CA GLU A 136 -7.36 -17.49 -4.22
C GLU A 136 -8.46 -16.82 -3.39
N SER A 137 -8.50 -17.07 -2.09
CA SER A 137 -9.39 -16.40 -1.12
C SER A 137 -9.27 -14.88 -1.14
N ILE A 138 -8.04 -14.36 -1.33
CA ILE A 138 -7.76 -12.92 -1.38
C ILE A 138 -8.06 -12.36 -2.77
N SER A 139 -7.68 -13.07 -3.84
CA SER A 139 -7.89 -12.64 -5.21
C SER A 139 -9.37 -12.48 -5.59
N LYS A 140 -10.27 -13.15 -4.86
CA LYS A 140 -11.73 -13.07 -5.05
C LYS A 140 -12.40 -11.93 -4.27
N LEU A 141 -11.68 -11.29 -3.34
CA LEU A 141 -12.18 -10.11 -2.64
C LEU A 141 -12.28 -8.94 -3.64
N GLY A 142 -13.24 -8.06 -3.41
CA GLY A 142 -13.52 -6.96 -4.34
C GLY A 142 -12.33 -6.01 -4.56
N ALA A 143 -12.42 -5.17 -5.59
CA ALA A 143 -11.36 -4.24 -6.00
C ALA A 143 -11.72 -2.76 -5.80
N ASP A 144 -12.89 -2.46 -5.23
CA ASP A 144 -13.39 -1.08 -5.08
C ASP A 144 -12.77 -0.33 -3.90
N SER A 145 -12.09 -1.06 -3.01
CA SER A 145 -11.36 -0.52 -1.87
C SER A 145 -9.90 -1.00 -1.90
N PHE A 146 -9.01 -0.28 -1.23
CA PHE A 146 -7.61 -0.70 -1.05
C PHE A 146 -7.47 -1.75 0.06
N SER A 147 -8.42 -1.82 0.99
CA SER A 147 -8.42 -2.78 2.11
C SER A 147 -9.82 -3.17 2.50
N ILE A 148 -9.92 -4.28 3.23
CA ILE A 148 -11.17 -4.78 3.81
C ILE A 148 -10.94 -5.17 5.27
N GLU A 149 -11.90 -4.83 6.14
CA GLU A 149 -11.92 -5.29 7.53
C GLU A 149 -12.48 -6.70 7.61
N ILE A 150 -11.82 -7.57 8.33
CA ILE A 150 -12.18 -8.97 8.55
C ILE A 150 -12.34 -9.21 10.06
N SER A 151 -13.46 -9.77 10.48
CA SER A 151 -13.59 -10.30 11.84
C SER A 151 -12.64 -11.50 12.04
N ALA A 152 -12.02 -11.60 13.21
CA ALA A 152 -11.13 -12.71 13.54
C ALA A 152 -11.83 -14.09 13.46
N GLU A 153 -13.16 -14.16 13.56
CA GLU A 153 -13.93 -15.38 13.32
C GLU A 153 -13.81 -15.90 11.87
N ASN A 154 -13.45 -15.03 10.92
CA ASN A 154 -13.29 -15.35 9.50
C ASN A 154 -11.81 -15.56 9.09
N ILE A 155 -10.96 -15.98 10.02
CA ILE A 155 -9.51 -16.19 9.78
C ILE A 155 -9.21 -17.21 8.67
N ASP A 156 -10.17 -18.04 8.31
CA ASP A 156 -10.03 -19.01 7.20
C ASP A 156 -9.62 -18.36 5.88
N VAL A 157 -9.87 -17.06 5.72
CA VAL A 157 -9.40 -16.29 4.56
C VAL A 157 -7.86 -16.28 4.45
N LEU A 158 -7.14 -16.47 5.56
CA LEU A 158 -5.67 -16.49 5.64
C LEU A 158 -5.08 -17.90 5.61
N LYS A 159 -5.89 -18.97 5.59
CA LYS A 159 -5.41 -20.36 5.74
C LYS A 159 -4.42 -20.81 4.66
N ASP A 160 -4.58 -20.27 3.45
CA ASP A 160 -3.76 -20.61 2.27
C ASP A 160 -2.61 -19.61 2.03
N ALA A 161 -2.34 -18.74 3.01
CA ALA A 161 -1.20 -17.85 2.98
C ALA A 161 0.04 -18.54 3.55
N ASP A 162 1.11 -18.61 2.75
CA ASP A 162 2.42 -19.08 3.23
C ASP A 162 3.09 -18.03 4.12
N ILE A 163 2.86 -16.72 3.81
CA ILE A 163 3.51 -15.58 4.46
C ILE A 163 2.46 -14.50 4.75
N LEU A 164 2.53 -13.92 5.94
CA LEU A 164 1.83 -12.67 6.25
C LEU A 164 2.84 -11.52 6.34
N VAL A 165 2.56 -10.43 5.66
CA VAL A 165 3.31 -9.18 5.79
C VAL A 165 2.44 -8.21 6.56
N ALA A 166 2.95 -7.60 7.60
CA ALA A 166 2.17 -6.71 8.45
C ALA A 166 2.99 -5.56 9.02
N TYR A 167 2.32 -4.47 9.34
CA TYR A 167 2.90 -3.45 10.20
C TYR A 167 2.97 -3.96 11.63
N GLY A 168 4.11 -3.77 12.27
CA GLY A 168 4.29 -4.20 13.65
C GLY A 168 5.70 -3.99 14.16
N ASN A 169 5.92 -4.51 15.36
CA ASN A 169 7.22 -4.60 16.01
C ASN A 169 7.50 -6.07 16.37
N ASP A 170 8.60 -6.33 17.06
CA ASP A 170 9.04 -7.68 17.47
C ASP A 170 8.02 -8.42 18.36
N ASP A 171 7.08 -7.70 18.98
CA ASP A 171 6.06 -8.30 19.85
C ASP A 171 4.79 -8.72 19.08
N LEU A 172 4.59 -8.23 17.83
CA LEU A 172 3.40 -8.55 17.05
C LEU A 172 3.26 -10.07 16.84
N LEU A 173 4.31 -10.74 16.40
CA LEU A 173 4.27 -12.18 16.16
C LEU A 173 3.87 -12.95 17.43
N LYS A 174 4.42 -12.57 18.58
CA LYS A 174 4.08 -13.20 19.87
C LYS A 174 2.61 -12.97 20.23
N ALA A 175 2.11 -11.76 20.01
CA ALA A 175 0.69 -11.43 20.25
C ALA A 175 -0.22 -12.29 19.37
N LEU A 176 0.06 -12.37 18.06
CA LEU A 176 -0.71 -13.20 17.14
C LEU A 176 -0.65 -14.70 17.49
N GLN A 177 0.53 -15.23 17.85
CA GLN A 177 0.69 -16.63 18.25
C GLN A 177 -0.02 -16.97 19.57
N SER A 178 -0.20 -15.98 20.45
CA SER A 178 -0.88 -16.15 21.74
C SER A 178 -2.41 -16.02 21.62
N ASP A 179 -2.91 -15.47 20.51
CA ASP A 179 -4.34 -15.33 20.27
C ASP A 179 -4.97 -16.68 19.91
N ALA A 180 -6.17 -16.94 20.45
CA ALA A 180 -6.86 -18.21 20.32
C ALA A 180 -7.26 -18.53 18.87
N LEU A 181 -7.55 -17.53 18.06
CA LEU A 181 -7.96 -17.66 16.66
C LEU A 181 -6.75 -17.46 15.74
N LEU A 182 -6.13 -16.30 15.78
CA LEU A 182 -5.02 -15.94 14.87
C LEU A 182 -3.81 -16.88 15.03
N GLY A 183 -3.55 -17.40 16.23
CA GLY A 183 -2.52 -18.40 16.47
C GLY A 183 -2.74 -19.74 15.77
N THR A 184 -3.94 -20.00 15.24
CA THR A 184 -4.24 -21.20 14.44
C THR A 184 -3.89 -21.06 12.97
N VAL A 185 -3.73 -19.82 12.46
CA VAL A 185 -3.33 -19.53 11.06
C VAL A 185 -1.95 -20.16 10.79
N PRO A 186 -1.79 -20.97 9.73
CA PRO A 186 -0.54 -21.67 9.47
C PRO A 186 0.69 -20.76 9.42
N ALA A 187 0.59 -19.62 8.72
CA ALA A 187 1.69 -18.66 8.65
C ALA A 187 2.08 -18.10 10.03
N VAL A 188 1.10 -17.77 10.88
CA VAL A 188 1.33 -17.28 12.25
C VAL A 188 1.97 -18.38 13.10
N LYS A 189 1.40 -19.58 13.08
CA LYS A 189 1.91 -20.74 13.84
C LYS A 189 3.35 -21.06 13.49
N ASN A 190 3.72 -20.96 12.21
CA ASN A 190 5.05 -21.26 11.71
C ASN A 190 6.04 -20.08 11.81
N GLY A 191 5.59 -18.93 12.31
CA GLY A 191 6.43 -17.73 12.43
C GLY A 191 6.72 -17.02 11.10
N ALA A 192 5.94 -17.29 10.06
CA ALA A 192 6.06 -16.69 8.74
C ALA A 192 5.26 -15.35 8.66
N VAL A 193 5.57 -14.42 9.60
CA VAL A 193 4.97 -13.11 9.72
C VAL A 193 6.06 -12.05 9.68
#